data_14132eb5f645d41a77c7406fc6eb71ac
#
_entry.id   14132eb5f645d41a77c7406fc6eb71ac
#
_cell.length_a   1.000
_cell.length_b   1.000
_cell.length_c   1.000
_cell.angle_alpha   90.00
_cell.angle_beta   90.00
_cell.angle_gamma   90.00
#
_symmetry.space_group_name_H-M   'P 1'
#
loop_
_entity.id
_entity.type
_entity.pdbx_description
1 polymer ?
#
loop_
_entity_poly.entity_id
_entity_poly.type
_entity_poly.pdbx_seq_one_letter_code
_entity_poly.pdbx_strand_id
1 'polypeptide(L)'
;MEQYSLSELCSVIGDAIEAGLPELYWVRAEIASMSVRGHCYMELVEKAENGILAAKVRATCWSNIYHILSAYFEQETGQALHTGMQVLLQVSVEWHAVYGLSLNIQNIDPTYTLGDLAKQRQQTLLRLQEDGVMELQQSLNIPSLPRRIAVVSAQEAAGYGDFCDQLAHNAIGFRFMPTLFPATMQGENAAASIIRALQTIAREAERWDVVVMIRGGGATTDLSCFDDYMLASHCAQFPLPIIAGIGHTRDVSVVDMVVHTSVKTPTAAAQFLIGLVEVQAARLETLDSRLRAATQHVLQAEKDKLGRYQQSMRMTVQRLLLGERNRLAIWQKTIELHSPERIYRMGYSLMLCNGKPVRSVNDVPVGAKVTTYLQDGSVESTVDSTRSLTK
;
A
#
# COMPACT_ATOMS: atom_id res chain seq x y z
N MET A 1 -4.20 -19.46 87.51
CA MET A 1 -3.83 -19.04 86.17
C MET A 1 -2.52 -19.80 85.89
N GLU A 2 -2.52 -20.67 84.87
CA GLU A 2 -1.31 -21.33 84.44
C GLU A 2 -0.37 -20.29 83.77
N GLN A 3 0.89 -20.26 84.17
CA GLN A 3 1.87 -19.34 83.59
C GLN A 3 2.65 -20.11 82.56
N TYR A 4 2.62 -19.60 81.32
CA TYR A 4 3.38 -20.15 80.20
C TYR A 4 4.57 -19.25 79.87
N SER A 5 5.68 -19.80 79.51
CA SER A 5 6.75 -19.09 78.81
C SER A 5 6.29 -18.72 77.42
N LEU A 6 6.92 -17.76 76.77
CA LEU A 6 6.57 -17.34 75.38
C LEU A 6 6.76 -18.51 74.40
N SER A 7 7.78 -19.34 74.58
CA SER A 7 8.03 -20.52 73.75
C SER A 7 6.98 -21.60 73.92
N GLU A 8 6.54 -21.85 75.17
CA GLU A 8 5.46 -22.82 75.43
C GLU A 8 4.12 -22.35 74.84
N LEU A 9 3.79 -21.03 74.95
CA LEU A 9 2.59 -20.49 74.32
C LEU A 9 2.65 -20.59 72.78
N CYS A 10 3.79 -20.30 72.15
CA CYS A 10 4.01 -20.46 70.73
C CYS A 10 3.85 -21.93 70.24
N SER A 11 4.33 -22.88 71.10
CA SER A 11 4.12 -24.31 70.80
C SER A 11 2.63 -24.69 70.83
N VAL A 12 1.90 -24.29 71.86
CA VAL A 12 0.45 -24.51 71.98
C VAL A 12 -0.32 -23.89 70.79
N ILE A 13 0.09 -22.71 70.34
CA ILE A 13 -0.50 -22.08 69.11
C ILE A 13 -0.18 -22.94 67.90
N GLY A 14 1.05 -23.42 67.76
CA GLY A 14 1.47 -24.27 66.64
C GLY A 14 0.62 -25.57 66.60
N ASP A 15 0.55 -26.26 67.76
CA ASP A 15 -0.23 -27.51 67.87
C ASP A 15 -1.73 -27.27 67.54
N ALA A 16 -2.28 -26.14 67.97
CA ALA A 16 -3.66 -25.78 67.69
C ALA A 16 -3.88 -25.47 66.21
N ILE A 17 -2.95 -24.82 65.55
CA ILE A 17 -3.02 -24.54 64.09
C ILE A 17 -2.88 -25.84 63.31
N GLU A 18 -1.92 -26.70 63.63
CA GLU A 18 -1.69 -27.95 62.96
C GLU A 18 -2.89 -28.93 63.14
N ALA A 19 -3.49 -28.97 64.33
CA ALA A 19 -4.67 -29.77 64.57
C ALA A 19 -5.96 -29.18 63.92
N GLY A 20 -6.04 -27.87 63.83
CA GLY A 20 -7.20 -27.17 63.29
C GLY A 20 -7.19 -27.01 61.78
N LEU A 21 -6.03 -26.99 61.14
CA LEU A 21 -5.83 -26.78 59.70
C LEU A 21 -4.85 -27.79 59.09
N PRO A 22 -5.15 -29.12 59.19
CA PRO A 22 -4.25 -30.17 58.74
C PRO A 22 -4.24 -30.42 57.23
N GLU A 23 -5.22 -29.82 56.48
CA GLU A 23 -5.47 -30.08 55.07
C GLU A 23 -4.74 -29.04 54.18
N LEU A 24 -4.76 -29.31 52.88
CA LEU A 24 -4.35 -28.37 51.84
C LEU A 24 -5.57 -27.51 51.45
N TYR A 25 -5.37 -26.21 51.38
CA TYR A 25 -6.43 -25.24 51.08
C TYR A 25 -6.17 -24.53 49.78
N TRP A 26 -7.19 -24.37 48.94
CA TRP A 26 -7.11 -23.50 47.78
C TRP A 26 -7.42 -22.06 48.22
N VAL A 27 -6.44 -21.18 48.01
CA VAL A 27 -6.53 -19.79 48.43
C VAL A 27 -6.38 -18.86 47.22
N ARG A 28 -7.35 -17.97 47.05
CA ARG A 28 -7.29 -16.87 46.09
C ARG A 28 -6.55 -15.69 46.72
N ALA A 29 -5.54 -15.19 46.04
CA ALA A 29 -4.78 -14.04 46.52
C ALA A 29 -4.10 -13.28 45.37
N GLU A 30 -3.78 -12.02 45.62
CA GLU A 30 -2.90 -11.21 44.77
C GLU A 30 -1.46 -11.32 45.28
N ILE A 31 -0.50 -11.49 44.40
CA ILE A 31 0.94 -11.46 44.75
C ILE A 31 1.36 -10.00 44.92
N ALA A 32 1.50 -9.52 46.17
CA ALA A 32 1.92 -8.16 46.43
C ALA A 32 3.43 -7.97 46.29
N SER A 33 4.21 -8.98 46.64
CA SER A 33 5.67 -9.00 46.41
C SER A 33 6.18 -10.40 46.24
N MET A 34 7.25 -10.56 45.44
CA MET A 34 7.89 -11.84 45.19
C MET A 34 9.40 -11.69 45.15
N SER A 35 10.12 -12.61 45.78
CA SER A 35 11.58 -12.65 45.80
C SER A 35 12.08 -14.10 45.73
N VAL A 36 12.90 -14.41 44.74
CA VAL A 36 13.49 -15.74 44.55
C VAL A 36 14.96 -15.72 45.01
N ARG A 37 15.21 -16.40 46.12
CA ARG A 37 16.58 -16.56 46.69
C ARG A 37 16.78 -18.00 47.11
N GLY A 38 16.93 -18.91 46.12
CA GLY A 38 16.86 -20.33 46.32
C GLY A 38 15.39 -20.80 46.43
N HIS A 39 14.68 -20.45 47.48
CA HIS A 39 13.23 -20.58 47.60
C HIS A 39 12.52 -19.33 47.07
N CYS A 40 11.27 -19.47 46.69
CA CYS A 40 10.44 -18.33 46.34
C CYS A 40 9.62 -17.87 47.56
N TYR A 41 9.85 -16.61 47.94
CA TYR A 41 9.12 -15.96 49.03
C TYR A 41 8.13 -14.98 48.41
N MET A 42 6.87 -15.10 48.80
CA MET A 42 5.77 -14.25 48.32
C MET A 42 5.07 -13.59 49.48
N GLU A 43 4.53 -12.44 49.22
CA GLU A 43 3.59 -11.78 50.09
C GLU A 43 2.23 -11.77 49.39
N LEU A 44 1.29 -12.51 49.95
CA LEU A 44 -0.05 -12.66 49.39
C LEU A 44 -1.00 -11.69 50.10
N VAL A 45 -1.83 -11.02 49.31
CA VAL A 45 -2.80 -10.05 49.82
C VAL A 45 -4.17 -10.31 49.23
N GLU A 46 -5.19 -9.94 49.96
CA GLU A 46 -6.56 -9.84 49.47
C GLU A 46 -7.06 -8.41 49.73
N LYS A 47 -7.62 -7.78 48.69
CA LYS A 47 -8.24 -6.48 48.77
C LYS A 47 -9.75 -6.63 48.73
N ALA A 48 -10.46 -5.96 49.65
CA ALA A 48 -11.91 -5.85 49.62
C ALA A 48 -12.36 -4.99 48.44
N GLU A 49 -13.64 -5.03 48.05
CA GLU A 49 -14.24 -4.29 46.93
C GLU A 49 -14.01 -2.76 47.02
N ASN A 50 -13.76 -2.23 48.21
CA ASN A 50 -13.43 -0.84 48.45
C ASN A 50 -11.90 -0.50 48.31
N GLY A 51 -11.09 -1.49 47.84
CA GLY A 51 -9.63 -1.35 47.67
C GLY A 51 -8.81 -1.41 48.98
N ILE A 52 -9.47 -1.58 50.14
CA ILE A 52 -8.79 -1.72 51.41
C ILE A 52 -8.23 -3.13 51.57
N LEU A 53 -7.03 -3.24 52.11
CA LEU A 53 -6.38 -4.51 52.39
C LEU A 53 -7.22 -5.31 53.43
N ALA A 54 -7.75 -6.43 52.99
CA ALA A 54 -8.58 -7.32 53.86
C ALA A 54 -7.73 -8.36 54.56
N ALA A 55 -6.73 -8.92 53.91
CA ALA A 55 -5.81 -9.91 54.48
C ALA A 55 -4.42 -9.76 53.86
N LYS A 56 -3.40 -10.18 54.63
CA LYS A 56 -2.01 -10.20 54.20
C LYS A 56 -1.26 -11.32 54.92
N VAL A 57 -0.65 -12.23 54.17
CA VAL A 57 0.09 -13.37 54.73
C VAL A 57 1.34 -13.61 53.90
N ARG A 58 2.41 -14.07 54.54
CA ARG A 58 3.62 -14.53 53.86
C ARG A 58 3.43 -15.95 53.35
N ALA A 59 3.94 -16.21 52.16
CA ALA A 59 3.94 -17.52 51.58
C ALA A 59 5.35 -17.90 51.11
N THR A 60 5.67 -19.15 51.25
CA THR A 60 6.95 -19.72 50.78
C THR A 60 6.66 -20.84 49.79
N CYS A 61 7.36 -20.86 48.69
CA CYS A 61 7.41 -22.00 47.78
C CYS A 61 8.83 -22.56 47.77
N TRP A 62 8.98 -23.79 48.15
CA TRP A 62 10.28 -24.45 48.17
C TRP A 62 10.90 -24.58 46.78
N SER A 63 12.20 -24.46 46.65
CA SER A 63 12.92 -24.38 45.37
C SER A 63 12.56 -25.51 44.39
N ASN A 64 12.49 -26.73 44.86
CA ASN A 64 12.11 -27.91 44.07
C ASN A 64 10.68 -27.81 43.51
N ILE A 65 9.73 -27.33 44.28
CA ILE A 65 8.34 -27.14 43.88
C ILE A 65 8.22 -25.89 43.00
N TYR A 66 8.87 -24.78 43.39
CA TYR A 66 8.82 -23.54 42.63
C TYR A 66 9.23 -23.67 41.18
N HIS A 67 10.34 -24.38 40.89
CA HIS A 67 10.80 -24.61 39.52
C HIS A 67 9.79 -25.36 38.68
N ILE A 68 9.11 -26.32 39.26
CA ILE A 68 8.06 -27.08 38.56
C ILE A 68 6.81 -26.23 38.34
N LEU A 69 6.35 -25.57 39.39
CA LEU A 69 5.14 -24.76 39.35
C LEU A 69 5.29 -23.53 38.45
N SER A 70 6.44 -22.85 38.49
CA SER A 70 6.66 -21.67 37.64
C SER A 70 6.74 -22.05 36.16
N ALA A 71 7.42 -23.17 35.83
CA ALA A 71 7.46 -23.65 34.44
C ALA A 71 6.09 -24.13 33.94
N TYR A 72 5.33 -24.85 34.78
CA TYR A 72 3.96 -25.26 34.46
C TYR A 72 3.03 -24.06 34.27
N PHE A 73 3.07 -23.09 35.20
CA PHE A 73 2.26 -21.87 35.11
C PHE A 73 2.60 -21.05 33.85
N GLU A 74 3.88 -20.87 33.56
CA GLU A 74 4.31 -20.15 32.36
C GLU A 74 3.95 -20.86 31.07
N GLN A 75 3.98 -22.20 31.04
CA GLN A 75 3.56 -22.98 29.89
C GLN A 75 2.04 -22.84 29.62
N GLU A 76 1.22 -22.84 30.65
CA GLU A 76 -0.25 -22.78 30.51
C GLU A 76 -0.76 -21.35 30.32
N THR A 77 -0.16 -20.36 31.00
CA THR A 77 -0.62 -18.96 30.94
C THR A 77 0.12 -18.09 29.93
N GLY A 78 1.27 -18.54 29.45
CA GLY A 78 2.18 -17.75 28.62
C GLY A 78 2.94 -16.65 29.39
N GLN A 79 2.80 -16.57 30.72
CA GLN A 79 3.37 -15.53 31.57
C GLN A 79 4.12 -16.11 32.75
N ALA A 80 5.26 -15.53 33.10
CA ALA A 80 5.92 -15.85 34.35
C ALA A 80 5.15 -15.25 35.54
N LEU A 81 5.22 -15.90 36.69
CA LEU A 81 4.65 -15.37 37.95
C LEU A 81 5.29 -14.02 38.29
N HIS A 82 4.50 -13.00 38.52
CA HIS A 82 4.96 -11.67 38.89
C HIS A 82 4.03 -11.00 39.91
N THR A 83 4.46 -9.87 40.45
CA THR A 83 3.68 -9.03 41.35
C THR A 83 2.43 -8.49 40.66
N GLY A 84 1.34 -8.31 41.39
CA GLY A 84 0.05 -7.84 40.88
C GLY A 84 -0.85 -8.94 40.31
N MET A 85 -0.35 -10.16 40.12
CA MET A 85 -1.16 -11.27 39.61
C MET A 85 -2.18 -11.79 40.64
N GLN A 86 -3.39 -12.05 40.20
CA GLN A 86 -4.38 -12.84 40.92
C GLN A 86 -4.15 -14.32 40.66
N VAL A 87 -3.90 -15.07 41.72
CA VAL A 87 -3.56 -16.49 41.65
C VAL A 87 -4.46 -17.33 42.56
N LEU A 88 -4.68 -18.58 42.18
CA LEU A 88 -5.27 -19.59 42.98
C LEU A 88 -4.24 -20.62 43.39
N LEU A 89 -3.86 -20.61 44.63
CA LEU A 89 -2.75 -21.41 45.18
C LEU A 89 -3.27 -22.47 46.12
N GLN A 90 -2.76 -23.69 46.01
CA GLN A 90 -2.96 -24.72 47.02
C GLN A 90 -1.83 -24.62 48.03
N VAL A 91 -2.23 -24.39 49.29
CA VAL A 91 -1.26 -24.08 50.37
C VAL A 91 -1.51 -24.95 51.59
N SER A 92 -0.49 -25.28 52.33
CA SER A 92 -0.56 -25.72 53.72
C SER A 92 -0.26 -24.53 54.65
N VAL A 93 -0.93 -24.54 55.78
CA VAL A 93 -0.74 -23.54 56.82
C VAL A 93 0.36 -23.99 57.76
N GLU A 94 1.41 -23.15 57.93
CA GLU A 94 2.56 -23.44 58.80
C GLU A 94 2.75 -22.36 59.83
N TRP A 95 3.05 -22.79 61.07
CA TRP A 95 3.39 -21.90 62.16
C TRP A 95 4.84 -22.06 62.56
N HIS A 96 5.57 -20.96 62.68
CA HIS A 96 6.92 -20.98 63.19
C HIS A 96 7.03 -20.01 64.39
N ALA A 97 7.57 -20.51 65.52
CA ALA A 97 7.62 -19.76 66.76
C ALA A 97 8.33 -18.38 66.65
N VAL A 98 9.26 -18.21 65.70
CA VAL A 98 10.02 -16.97 65.48
C VAL A 98 9.41 -16.14 64.34
N TYR A 99 8.95 -16.78 63.27
CA TYR A 99 8.51 -16.11 62.05
C TYR A 99 6.97 -15.94 61.93
N GLY A 100 6.21 -16.55 62.83
CA GLY A 100 4.75 -16.51 62.85
C GLY A 100 4.09 -17.40 61.83
N LEU A 101 2.88 -17.03 61.42
CA LEU A 101 2.08 -17.71 60.45
C LEU A 101 2.63 -17.52 59.03
N SER A 102 2.74 -18.60 58.31
CA SER A 102 3.10 -18.58 56.89
C SER A 102 2.34 -19.65 56.13
N LEU A 103 2.21 -19.46 54.82
CA LEU A 103 1.65 -20.46 53.92
C LEU A 103 2.76 -21.13 53.13
N ASN A 104 2.67 -22.46 53.01
CA ASN A 104 3.61 -23.18 52.14
C ASN A 104 2.89 -23.62 50.87
N ILE A 105 3.33 -23.10 49.71
CA ILE A 105 2.69 -23.30 48.39
C ILE A 105 3.06 -24.68 47.87
N GLN A 106 2.03 -25.51 47.60
CA GLN A 106 2.17 -26.85 47.09
C GLN A 106 1.76 -26.99 45.61
N ASN A 107 0.78 -26.16 45.15
CA ASN A 107 0.30 -26.20 43.79
C ASN A 107 -0.29 -24.85 43.37
N ILE A 108 -0.50 -24.66 42.07
CA ILE A 108 -1.11 -23.48 41.47
C ILE A 108 -2.11 -23.89 40.39
N ASP A 109 -3.26 -23.21 40.33
CA ASP A 109 -4.20 -23.37 39.23
C ASP A 109 -4.12 -22.20 38.24
N PRO A 110 -3.55 -22.44 37.06
CA PRO A 110 -3.43 -21.40 36.01
C PRO A 110 -4.77 -20.96 35.46
N THR A 111 -5.79 -21.80 35.50
CA THR A 111 -7.12 -21.54 34.90
C THR A 111 -7.79 -20.31 35.53
N TYR A 112 -7.58 -20.14 36.85
CA TYR A 112 -8.12 -18.99 37.58
C TYR A 112 -7.50 -17.67 37.07
N THR A 113 -6.19 -17.61 36.91
CA THR A 113 -5.46 -16.45 36.40
C THR A 113 -5.85 -16.12 34.96
N LEU A 114 -5.99 -17.13 34.10
CA LEU A 114 -6.47 -16.94 32.72
C LEU A 114 -7.89 -16.36 32.70
N GLY A 115 -8.78 -16.85 33.58
CA GLY A 115 -10.13 -16.29 33.69
C GLY A 115 -10.14 -14.83 34.14
N ASP A 116 -9.26 -14.44 35.06
CA ASP A 116 -9.13 -13.05 35.53
C ASP A 116 -8.59 -12.14 34.44
N LEU A 117 -7.55 -12.56 33.73
CA LEU A 117 -6.98 -11.82 32.60
C LEU A 117 -8.03 -11.62 31.49
N ALA A 118 -8.80 -12.64 31.15
CA ALA A 118 -9.87 -12.52 30.17
C ALA A 118 -10.95 -11.52 30.60
N LYS A 119 -11.31 -11.53 31.90
CA LYS A 119 -12.26 -10.58 32.49
C LYS A 119 -11.74 -9.13 32.46
N GLN A 120 -10.47 -8.91 32.83
CA GLN A 120 -9.82 -7.60 32.79
C GLN A 120 -9.78 -7.05 31.36
N ARG A 121 -9.41 -7.91 30.38
CA ARG A 121 -9.43 -7.55 28.97
C ARG A 121 -10.82 -7.14 28.49
N GLN A 122 -11.85 -7.91 28.87
CA GLN A 122 -13.24 -7.58 28.53
C GLN A 122 -13.68 -6.24 29.13
N GLN A 123 -13.30 -5.96 30.39
CA GLN A 123 -13.58 -4.69 31.03
C GLN A 123 -12.85 -3.51 30.31
N THR A 124 -11.60 -3.70 29.91
CA THR A 124 -10.85 -2.71 29.12
C THR A 124 -11.56 -2.39 27.80
N LEU A 125 -12.02 -3.42 27.08
CA LEU A 125 -12.73 -3.24 25.82
C LEU A 125 -14.07 -2.50 26.02
N LEU A 126 -14.85 -2.88 27.03
CA LEU A 126 -16.13 -2.20 27.33
C LEU A 126 -15.89 -0.72 27.63
N ARG A 127 -14.88 -0.41 28.45
CA ARG A 127 -14.53 0.97 28.80
C ARG A 127 -14.10 1.79 27.59
N LEU A 128 -13.28 1.22 26.68
CA LEU A 128 -12.88 1.89 25.44
C LEU A 128 -14.08 2.13 24.49
N GLN A 129 -15.07 1.22 24.50
CA GLN A 129 -16.32 1.40 23.75
C GLN A 129 -17.18 2.51 24.34
N GLU A 130 -17.33 2.55 25.66
CA GLU A 130 -18.04 3.62 26.39
C GLU A 130 -17.42 4.99 26.13
N ASP A 131 -16.09 5.07 26.10
CA ASP A 131 -15.34 6.29 25.76
C ASP A 131 -15.45 6.67 24.29
N GLY A 132 -15.93 5.79 23.41
CA GLY A 132 -16.11 6.02 21.97
C GLY A 132 -14.80 6.15 21.18
N VAL A 133 -13.69 5.59 21.68
CA VAL A 133 -12.35 5.78 21.10
C VAL A 133 -11.90 4.63 20.17
N MET A 134 -12.65 3.53 20.11
CA MET A 134 -12.26 2.29 19.39
C MET A 134 -11.95 2.50 17.91
N GLU A 135 -12.68 3.38 17.23
CA GLU A 135 -12.59 3.56 15.78
C GLU A 135 -11.78 4.79 15.34
N LEU A 136 -11.26 5.57 16.29
CA LEU A 136 -10.58 6.83 15.97
C LEU A 136 -9.36 6.63 15.06
N GLN A 137 -8.55 5.63 15.33
CA GLN A 137 -7.38 5.31 14.52
C GLN A 137 -7.74 4.88 13.10
N GLN A 138 -8.80 4.12 12.93
CA GLN A 138 -9.25 3.64 11.62
C GLN A 138 -9.75 4.77 10.71
N SER A 139 -10.17 5.89 11.31
CA SER A 139 -10.56 7.10 10.57
C SER A 139 -9.38 7.90 10.02
N LEU A 140 -8.15 7.66 10.48
CA LEU A 140 -6.95 8.33 10.02
C LEU A 140 -6.50 7.79 8.67
N ASN A 141 -5.91 8.64 7.83
CA ASN A 141 -5.36 8.22 6.55
C ASN A 141 -3.84 8.01 6.66
N ILE A 142 -3.36 6.83 6.28
CA ILE A 142 -1.92 6.62 6.08
C ILE A 142 -1.51 7.33 4.77
N PRO A 143 -0.46 8.19 4.79
CA PRO A 143 0.06 8.78 3.57
C PRO A 143 0.42 7.72 2.53
N SER A 144 0.14 7.99 1.27
CA SER A 144 0.43 7.04 0.16
C SER A 144 1.93 6.72 0.01
N LEU A 145 2.80 7.59 0.50
CA LEU A 145 4.26 7.45 0.47
C LEU A 145 4.83 7.77 1.87
N PRO A 146 4.63 6.89 2.86
CA PRO A 146 5.10 7.12 4.23
C PRO A 146 6.62 6.97 4.25
N ARG A 147 7.32 8.08 4.38
CA ARG A 147 8.78 8.12 4.37
C ARG A 147 9.38 8.19 5.76
N ARG A 148 8.80 9.03 6.62
CA ARG A 148 9.31 9.32 7.97
C ARG A 148 8.54 8.47 8.96
N ILE A 149 9.19 7.43 9.47
CA ILE A 149 8.57 6.40 10.30
C ILE A 149 9.09 6.54 11.73
N ALA A 150 8.21 6.83 12.67
CA ALA A 150 8.54 6.76 14.09
C ALA A 150 8.36 5.31 14.57
N VAL A 151 9.41 4.66 15.05
CA VAL A 151 9.37 3.27 15.48
C VAL A 151 9.48 3.18 16.99
N VAL A 152 8.46 2.62 17.64
CA VAL A 152 8.45 2.34 19.08
C VAL A 152 8.85 0.88 19.27
N SER A 153 10.04 0.64 19.83
CA SER A 153 10.58 -0.71 20.05
C SER A 153 11.67 -0.69 21.12
N ALA A 154 12.07 -1.88 21.57
CA ALA A 154 13.28 -1.99 22.39
C ALA A 154 14.54 -1.85 21.51
N GLN A 155 15.55 -1.18 22.02
CA GLN A 155 16.77 -0.85 21.27
C GLN A 155 17.51 -2.09 20.75
N GLU A 156 17.52 -3.15 21.52
CA GLU A 156 18.23 -4.40 21.20
C GLU A 156 17.30 -5.47 20.60
N ALA A 157 16.07 -5.09 20.23
CA ALA A 157 15.12 -6.04 19.70
C ALA A 157 15.53 -6.50 18.29
N ALA A 158 15.71 -7.81 18.10
CA ALA A 158 15.99 -8.40 16.79
C ALA A 158 14.94 -7.97 15.75
N GLY A 159 13.66 -7.91 16.14
CA GLY A 159 12.58 -7.47 15.25
C GLY A 159 12.72 -6.03 14.74
N TYR A 160 13.37 -5.13 15.47
CA TYR A 160 13.69 -3.79 14.96
C TYR A 160 14.77 -3.85 13.87
N GLY A 161 15.80 -4.68 14.06
CA GLY A 161 16.82 -4.92 13.04
C GLY A 161 16.21 -5.48 11.75
N ASP A 162 15.42 -6.55 11.87
CA ASP A 162 14.73 -7.19 10.73
C ASP A 162 13.80 -6.21 9.98
N PHE A 163 13.08 -5.38 10.72
CA PHE A 163 12.22 -4.33 10.17
C PHE A 163 13.02 -3.32 9.35
N CYS A 164 14.12 -2.80 9.89
CA CYS A 164 14.97 -1.83 9.20
C CYS A 164 15.66 -2.43 7.98
N ASP A 165 16.14 -3.67 8.10
CA ASP A 165 16.79 -4.38 7.01
C ASP A 165 15.85 -4.60 5.83
N GLN A 166 14.62 -5.03 6.11
CA GLN A 166 13.61 -5.21 5.07
C GLN A 166 13.21 -3.89 4.39
N LEU A 167 13.10 -2.80 5.14
CA LEU A 167 12.86 -1.48 4.56
C LEU A 167 14.03 -0.99 3.70
N ALA A 168 15.28 -1.30 4.09
CA ALA A 168 16.47 -0.91 3.35
C ALA A 168 16.63 -1.68 2.03
N HIS A 169 16.25 -2.98 2.02
CA HIS A 169 16.40 -3.87 0.86
C HIS A 169 15.11 -4.01 0.04
N ASN A 170 14.25 -2.99 -0.01
CA ASN A 170 13.05 -3.04 -0.83
C ASN A 170 13.35 -3.00 -2.33
N ALA A 171 12.59 -3.77 -3.13
CA ALA A 171 12.81 -3.91 -4.58
C ALA A 171 12.63 -2.61 -5.39
N ILE A 172 11.88 -1.64 -4.86
CA ILE A 172 11.59 -0.38 -5.54
C ILE A 172 12.75 0.63 -5.38
N GLY A 173 13.65 0.42 -4.39
CA GLY A 173 14.69 1.38 -4.04
C GLY A 173 14.17 2.64 -3.35
N PHE A 174 12.94 2.59 -2.79
CA PHE A 174 12.40 3.72 -2.04
C PHE A 174 13.11 3.86 -0.70
N ARG A 175 13.50 5.08 -0.36
CA ARG A 175 14.26 5.36 0.85
C ARG A 175 13.32 5.72 2.00
N PHE A 176 13.03 4.75 2.87
CA PHE A 176 12.39 4.98 4.16
C PHE A 176 13.37 5.59 5.18
N MET A 177 12.84 6.31 6.15
CA MET A 177 13.60 6.96 7.23
C MET A 177 13.01 6.53 8.60
N PRO A 178 13.28 5.30 9.06
CA PRO A 178 12.85 4.87 10.38
C PRO A 178 13.70 5.56 11.46
N THR A 179 13.06 6.02 12.51
CA THR A 179 13.70 6.61 13.70
C THR A 179 13.19 5.88 14.93
N LEU A 180 14.09 5.34 15.74
CA LEU A 180 13.76 4.59 16.94
C LEU A 180 13.42 5.52 18.09
N PHE A 181 12.29 5.26 18.74
CA PHE A 181 11.90 5.77 20.04
C PHE A 181 11.94 4.60 21.03
N PRO A 182 13.02 4.49 21.82
CA PRO A 182 13.23 3.32 22.65
C PRO A 182 12.18 3.20 23.73
N ALA A 183 11.58 2.03 23.85
CA ALA A 183 10.62 1.68 24.88
C ALA A 183 10.81 0.25 25.34
N THR A 184 10.52 -0.01 26.61
CA THR A 184 10.41 -1.36 27.13
C THR A 184 9.13 -1.99 26.57
N MET A 185 9.22 -3.15 25.95
CA MET A 185 8.10 -3.79 25.23
C MET A 185 7.53 -5.00 25.97
N GLN A 186 7.93 -5.25 27.23
CA GLN A 186 7.47 -6.37 28.06
C GLN A 186 7.63 -6.05 29.55
N GLY A 187 6.84 -6.72 30.40
CA GLY A 187 6.83 -6.55 31.84
C GLY A 187 6.00 -5.35 32.31
N GLU A 188 5.91 -5.17 33.63
CA GLU A 188 5.04 -4.20 34.31
C GLU A 188 5.21 -2.74 33.84
N ASN A 189 6.41 -2.34 33.48
CA ASN A 189 6.72 -0.97 33.08
C ASN A 189 6.54 -0.71 31.57
N ALA A 190 6.13 -1.72 30.80
CA ALA A 190 6.06 -1.61 29.34
C ALA A 190 5.02 -0.57 28.90
N ALA A 191 3.80 -0.63 29.42
CA ALA A 191 2.73 0.32 29.07
C ALA A 191 3.16 1.77 29.33
N ALA A 192 3.70 2.08 30.49
CA ALA A 192 4.19 3.41 30.85
C ALA A 192 5.37 3.88 29.99
N SER A 193 6.26 2.95 29.58
CA SER A 193 7.39 3.24 28.73
C SER A 193 6.94 3.57 27.29
N ILE A 194 6.00 2.78 26.73
CA ILE A 194 5.43 3.00 25.40
C ILE A 194 4.66 4.33 25.36
N ILE A 195 3.84 4.63 26.36
CA ILE A 195 3.12 5.90 26.46
C ILE A 195 4.10 7.09 26.44
N ARG A 196 5.21 7.03 27.17
CA ARG A 196 6.24 8.08 27.13
C ARG A 196 6.86 8.25 25.75
N ALA A 197 7.14 7.15 25.05
CA ALA A 197 7.64 7.20 23.68
C ALA A 197 6.60 7.84 22.74
N LEU A 198 5.34 7.44 22.81
CA LEU A 198 4.25 8.05 22.06
C LEU A 198 4.08 9.54 22.35
N GLN A 199 4.14 9.95 23.62
CA GLN A 199 4.10 11.37 24.01
C GLN A 199 5.26 12.18 23.42
N THR A 200 6.45 11.57 23.31
CA THR A 200 7.61 12.21 22.67
C THR A 200 7.38 12.40 21.17
N ILE A 201 6.83 11.39 20.50
CA ILE A 201 6.47 11.46 19.08
C ILE A 201 5.37 12.52 18.86
N ALA A 202 4.35 12.56 19.72
CA ALA A 202 3.24 13.50 19.63
C ALA A 202 3.65 14.97 19.68
N ARG A 203 4.73 15.31 20.41
CA ARG A 203 5.27 16.69 20.48
C ARG A 203 5.79 17.19 19.13
N GLU A 204 6.17 16.28 18.24
CA GLU A 204 6.70 16.56 16.91
C GLU A 204 5.93 15.79 15.83
N ALA A 205 4.60 15.66 16.00
CA ALA A 205 3.76 14.83 15.12
C ALA A 205 3.90 15.21 13.64
N GLU A 206 4.08 16.49 13.32
CA GLU A 206 4.24 16.97 11.93
C GLU A 206 5.52 16.44 11.23
N ARG A 207 6.47 15.93 12.00
CA ARG A 207 7.71 15.36 11.46
C ARG A 207 7.56 13.92 11.01
N TRP A 208 6.46 13.25 11.37
CA TRP A 208 6.26 11.83 11.15
C TRP A 208 5.06 11.57 10.23
N ASP A 209 5.16 10.55 9.43
CA ASP A 209 4.10 10.14 8.51
C ASP A 209 3.25 9.00 9.10
N VAL A 210 3.89 8.14 9.92
CA VAL A 210 3.27 6.96 10.54
C VAL A 210 4.07 6.54 11.76
N VAL A 211 3.41 5.95 12.74
CA VAL A 211 4.04 5.29 13.89
C VAL A 211 3.99 3.78 13.68
N VAL A 212 5.08 3.10 13.95
CA VAL A 212 5.15 1.64 13.94
C VAL A 212 5.55 1.16 15.31
N MET A 213 4.70 0.35 15.93
CA MET A 213 4.97 -0.27 17.22
C MET A 213 5.30 -1.73 16.98
N ILE A 214 6.54 -2.11 17.25
CA ILE A 214 7.03 -3.47 17.01
C ILE A 214 7.70 -4.05 18.23
N ARG A 215 7.49 -5.33 18.44
CA ARG A 215 8.11 -6.10 19.49
C ARG A 215 9.15 -7.05 18.89
N GLY A 216 10.28 -7.23 19.59
CA GLY A 216 11.27 -8.26 19.26
C GLY A 216 10.73 -9.66 19.59
N GLY A 217 11.16 -10.67 18.86
CA GLY A 217 10.89 -12.06 19.18
C GLY A 217 11.59 -12.44 20.50
N GLY A 218 10.82 -12.88 21.48
CA GLY A 218 11.30 -13.47 22.74
C GLY A 218 10.55 -14.75 23.03
N ALA A 219 11.17 -15.64 23.84
CA ALA A 219 10.66 -17.00 24.09
C ALA A 219 9.33 -17.07 24.86
N THR A 220 8.84 -15.98 25.44
CA THR A 220 7.58 -15.93 26.19
C THR A 220 6.68 -14.84 25.66
N THR A 221 5.45 -15.21 25.39
CA THR A 221 4.43 -14.36 24.74
C THR A 221 3.64 -13.55 25.75
N ASP A 222 4.27 -12.89 26.72
CA ASP A 222 3.55 -11.97 27.59
C ASP A 222 3.10 -10.72 26.82
N LEU A 223 1.83 -10.71 26.43
CA LEU A 223 1.14 -9.60 25.74
C LEU A 223 0.23 -8.80 26.68
N SER A 224 0.19 -9.13 27.96
CA SER A 224 -0.71 -8.52 28.96
C SER A 224 -0.54 -7.00 29.06
N CYS A 225 0.69 -6.50 28.89
CA CYS A 225 0.95 -5.06 28.90
C CYS A 225 0.24 -4.31 27.76
N PHE A 226 -0.13 -4.98 26.66
CA PHE A 226 -0.87 -4.41 25.53
C PHE A 226 -2.39 -4.50 25.71
N ASP A 227 -2.87 -5.13 26.80
CA ASP A 227 -4.27 -5.13 27.21
C ASP A 227 -4.57 -4.02 28.21
N ASP A 228 -3.55 -3.21 28.58
CA ASP A 228 -3.70 -2.08 29.50
C ASP A 228 -4.59 -0.99 28.88
N TYR A 229 -5.58 -0.52 29.66
CA TYR A 229 -6.52 0.53 29.22
C TYR A 229 -5.84 1.85 28.89
N MET A 230 -4.87 2.28 29.71
CA MET A 230 -4.21 3.57 29.50
C MET A 230 -3.40 3.56 28.21
N LEU A 231 -2.67 2.47 27.94
CA LEU A 231 -1.93 2.31 26.70
C LEU A 231 -2.86 2.26 25.49
N ALA A 232 -3.91 1.45 25.53
CA ALA A 232 -4.88 1.32 24.45
C ALA A 232 -5.58 2.65 24.16
N SER A 233 -6.00 3.38 25.18
CA SER A 233 -6.61 4.72 25.05
C SER A 233 -5.67 5.73 24.42
N HIS A 234 -4.38 5.75 24.82
CA HIS A 234 -3.37 6.61 24.20
C HIS A 234 -3.11 6.24 22.73
N CYS A 235 -3.09 4.95 22.41
CA CYS A 235 -2.95 4.49 21.01
C CYS A 235 -4.17 4.89 20.18
N ALA A 236 -5.38 4.68 20.69
CA ALA A 236 -6.63 4.99 20.02
C ALA A 236 -6.77 6.47 19.66
N GLN A 237 -6.37 7.35 20.57
CA GLN A 237 -6.46 8.82 20.42
C GLN A 237 -5.21 9.45 19.82
N PHE A 238 -4.25 8.66 19.37
CA PHE A 238 -3.01 9.19 18.83
C PHE A 238 -3.24 9.93 17.49
N PRO A 239 -2.62 11.10 17.25
CA PRO A 239 -2.91 11.94 16.08
C PRO A 239 -2.36 11.38 14.75
N LEU A 240 -1.45 10.40 14.80
CA LEU A 240 -0.88 9.75 13.64
C LEU A 240 -1.37 8.29 13.55
N PRO A 241 -1.49 7.72 12.35
CA PRO A 241 -1.83 6.31 12.22
C PRO A 241 -0.75 5.42 12.84
N ILE A 242 -1.18 4.46 13.65
CA ILE A 242 -0.31 3.48 14.30
C ILE A 242 -0.45 2.13 13.61
N ILE A 243 0.69 1.54 13.25
CA ILE A 243 0.80 0.16 12.78
C ILE A 243 1.41 -0.66 13.90
N ALA A 244 0.70 -1.66 14.40
CA ALA A 244 1.18 -2.56 15.44
C ALA A 244 1.69 -3.87 14.82
N GLY A 245 2.93 -4.22 15.08
CA GLY A 245 3.55 -5.50 14.74
C GLY A 245 3.98 -6.24 16.00
N ILE A 246 3.03 -6.45 16.93
CA ILE A 246 3.26 -6.94 18.29
C ILE A 246 2.86 -8.40 18.43
N GLY A 247 1.78 -8.80 17.75
CA GLY A 247 1.03 -10.02 18.00
C GLY A 247 1.61 -11.27 17.34
N HIS A 248 1.17 -12.40 17.86
CA HIS A 248 1.28 -13.73 17.27
C HIS A 248 -0.07 -14.18 16.71
N THR A 249 -0.08 -15.23 15.89
CA THR A 249 -1.28 -15.73 15.18
C THR A 249 -2.46 -16.12 16.06
N ARG A 250 -2.26 -16.28 17.36
CA ARG A 250 -3.28 -16.79 18.30
C ARG A 250 -3.81 -15.74 19.30
N ASP A 251 -3.02 -14.71 19.59
CA ASP A 251 -3.33 -13.75 20.65
C ASP A 251 -3.36 -12.32 20.10
N VAL A 252 -4.58 -11.80 19.93
CA VAL A 252 -4.83 -10.40 19.54
C VAL A 252 -4.92 -9.56 20.81
N SER A 253 -4.08 -8.59 21.05
CA SER A 253 -4.14 -7.68 22.19
C SER A 253 -5.22 -6.60 22.03
N VAL A 254 -5.56 -5.90 23.11
CA VAL A 254 -6.48 -4.74 23.04
C VAL A 254 -5.89 -3.61 22.20
N VAL A 255 -4.58 -3.38 22.26
CA VAL A 255 -3.90 -2.41 21.40
C VAL A 255 -4.07 -2.77 19.93
N ASP A 256 -3.98 -4.06 19.54
CA ASP A 256 -4.19 -4.49 18.15
C ASP A 256 -5.60 -4.15 17.63
N MET A 257 -6.59 -4.08 18.51
CA MET A 257 -7.98 -3.77 18.16
C MET A 257 -8.23 -2.27 17.96
N VAL A 258 -7.45 -1.42 18.59
CA VAL A 258 -7.65 0.05 18.57
C VAL A 258 -6.69 0.79 17.63
N VAL A 259 -5.61 0.18 17.17
CA VAL A 259 -4.68 0.80 16.23
C VAL A 259 -5.22 0.83 14.81
N HIS A 260 -4.61 1.65 13.94
CA HIS A 260 -5.02 1.76 12.55
C HIS A 260 -4.87 0.42 11.80
N THR A 261 -3.73 -0.24 11.95
CA THR A 261 -3.43 -1.51 11.28
C THR A 261 -2.67 -2.42 12.23
N SER A 262 -3.16 -3.63 12.44
CA SER A 262 -2.45 -4.66 13.18
C SER A 262 -1.88 -5.70 12.22
N VAL A 263 -0.62 -6.04 12.39
CA VAL A 263 0.10 -7.08 11.64
C VAL A 263 0.84 -8.00 12.60
N LYS A 264 1.12 -9.21 12.14
CA LYS A 264 1.60 -10.30 13.02
C LYS A 264 3.07 -10.18 13.43
N THR A 265 3.91 -9.52 12.64
CA THR A 265 5.36 -9.50 12.85
C THR A 265 5.96 -8.16 12.45
N PRO A 266 7.14 -7.80 12.97
CA PRO A 266 7.89 -6.62 12.51
C PRO A 266 8.15 -6.62 11.00
N THR A 267 8.47 -7.77 10.44
CA THR A 267 8.67 -7.93 8.98
C THR A 267 7.39 -7.70 8.18
N ALA A 268 6.23 -8.14 8.70
CA ALA A 268 4.94 -7.86 8.08
C ALA A 268 4.60 -6.36 8.12
N ALA A 269 5.00 -5.63 9.16
CA ALA A 269 4.85 -4.17 9.22
C ALA A 269 5.71 -3.46 8.15
N ALA A 270 6.96 -3.91 7.96
CA ALA A 270 7.80 -3.40 6.87
C ALA A 270 7.19 -3.70 5.50
N GLN A 271 6.70 -4.92 5.28
CA GLN A 271 6.09 -5.33 4.03
C GLN A 271 4.80 -4.56 3.73
N PHE A 272 4.00 -4.27 4.74
CA PHE A 272 2.81 -3.42 4.60
C PHE A 272 3.19 -2.00 4.09
N LEU A 273 4.21 -1.37 4.68
CA LEU A 273 4.70 -0.06 4.25
C LEU A 273 5.29 -0.08 2.83
N ILE A 274 6.05 -1.12 2.49
CA ILE A 274 6.58 -1.32 1.14
C ILE A 274 5.44 -1.47 0.14
N GLY A 275 4.41 -2.25 0.46
CA GLY A 275 3.24 -2.45 -0.38
C GLY A 275 2.49 -1.16 -0.71
N LEU A 276 2.40 -0.20 0.21
CA LEU A 276 1.82 1.12 -0.06
C LEU A 276 2.59 1.86 -1.18
N VAL A 277 3.93 1.80 -1.12
CA VAL A 277 4.80 2.42 -2.12
C VAL A 277 4.74 1.66 -3.45
N GLU A 278 4.65 0.32 -3.43
CA GLU A 278 4.48 -0.51 -4.63
C GLU A 278 3.25 -0.14 -5.43
N VAL A 279 2.13 0.06 -4.75
CA VAL A 279 0.88 0.50 -5.39
C VAL A 279 1.07 1.84 -6.11
N GLN A 280 1.79 2.80 -5.51
CA GLN A 280 2.03 4.09 -6.14
C GLN A 280 3.03 4.00 -7.30
N ALA A 281 4.07 3.16 -7.18
CA ALA A 281 5.02 2.90 -8.26
C ALA A 281 4.32 2.28 -9.48
N ALA A 282 3.50 1.26 -9.29
CA ALA A 282 2.71 0.64 -10.35
C ALA A 282 1.73 1.63 -11.02
N ARG A 283 1.14 2.54 -10.23
CA ARG A 283 0.29 3.61 -10.76
C ARG A 283 1.08 4.57 -11.65
N LEU A 284 2.30 4.96 -11.25
CA LEU A 284 3.18 5.81 -12.06
C LEU A 284 3.57 5.14 -13.38
N GLU A 285 3.95 3.85 -13.34
CA GLU A 285 4.27 3.08 -14.56
C GLU A 285 3.07 3.00 -15.51
N THR A 286 1.88 2.80 -14.97
CA THR A 286 0.64 2.79 -15.76
C THR A 286 0.41 4.15 -16.42
N LEU A 287 0.60 5.26 -15.71
CA LEU A 287 0.44 6.59 -16.25
C LEU A 287 1.50 6.91 -17.32
N ASP A 288 2.76 6.53 -17.10
CA ASP A 288 3.83 6.68 -18.10
C ASP A 288 3.52 5.91 -19.39
N SER A 289 3.10 4.65 -19.25
CA SER A 289 2.70 3.80 -20.38
C SER A 289 1.54 4.41 -21.18
N ARG A 290 0.52 4.93 -20.50
CA ARG A 290 -0.62 5.61 -21.12
C ARG A 290 -0.20 6.90 -21.84
N LEU A 291 0.69 7.67 -21.23
CA LEU A 291 1.22 8.89 -21.82
C LEU A 291 2.00 8.58 -23.10
N ARG A 292 2.90 7.58 -23.07
CA ARG A 292 3.67 7.14 -24.25
C ARG A 292 2.75 6.64 -25.36
N ALA A 293 1.74 5.83 -25.04
CA ALA A 293 0.78 5.33 -26.01
C ALA A 293 -0.03 6.47 -26.66
N ALA A 294 -0.51 7.44 -25.86
CA ALA A 294 -1.23 8.61 -26.36
C ALA A 294 -0.36 9.46 -27.28
N THR A 295 0.90 9.71 -26.90
CA THR A 295 1.86 10.48 -27.69
C THR A 295 2.17 9.78 -29.01
N GLN A 296 2.40 8.46 -28.99
CA GLN A 296 2.64 7.67 -30.22
C GLN A 296 1.42 7.70 -31.15
N HIS A 297 0.21 7.59 -30.60
CA HIS A 297 -1.03 7.66 -31.36
C HIS A 297 -1.17 9.02 -32.09
N VAL A 298 -0.93 10.14 -31.39
CA VAL A 298 -0.99 11.47 -31.97
C VAL A 298 0.08 11.64 -33.07
N LEU A 299 1.33 11.22 -32.80
CA LEU A 299 2.39 11.29 -33.79
C LEU A 299 2.10 10.46 -35.02
N GLN A 300 1.54 9.26 -34.86
CA GLN A 300 1.16 8.40 -35.99
C GLN A 300 0.03 9.02 -36.80
N ALA A 301 -1.00 9.55 -36.14
CA ALA A 301 -2.11 10.23 -36.82
C ALA A 301 -1.61 11.43 -37.68
N GLU A 302 -0.68 12.24 -37.16
CA GLU A 302 -0.12 13.37 -37.93
C GLU A 302 0.81 12.88 -39.08
N LYS A 303 1.58 11.83 -38.89
CA LYS A 303 2.36 11.19 -39.97
C LYS A 303 1.47 10.67 -41.10
N ASP A 304 0.38 9.98 -40.74
CA ASP A 304 -0.58 9.47 -41.72
C ASP A 304 -1.28 10.60 -42.47
N LYS A 305 -1.56 11.71 -41.79
CA LYS A 305 -2.14 12.91 -42.39
C LYS A 305 -1.17 13.58 -43.38
N LEU A 306 0.11 13.69 -43.02
CA LEU A 306 1.16 14.16 -43.93
C LEU A 306 1.33 13.23 -45.14
N GLY A 307 1.31 11.92 -44.94
CA GLY A 307 1.35 10.94 -46.04
C GLY A 307 0.17 11.11 -47.01
N ARG A 308 -1.05 11.30 -46.50
CA ARG A 308 -2.24 11.58 -47.33
C ARG A 308 -2.10 12.88 -48.13
N TYR A 309 -1.57 13.95 -47.52
CA TYR A 309 -1.34 15.20 -48.22
C TYR A 309 -0.31 15.02 -49.33
N GLN A 310 0.81 14.36 -49.06
CA GLN A 310 1.85 14.07 -50.05
C GLN A 310 1.30 13.28 -51.24
N GLN A 311 0.51 12.25 -50.97
CA GLN A 311 -0.13 11.45 -52.02
C GLN A 311 -1.16 12.27 -52.83
N SER A 312 -1.99 13.07 -52.15
CA SER A 312 -2.98 13.95 -52.78
C SER A 312 -2.31 14.98 -53.71
N MET A 313 -1.23 15.62 -53.23
CA MET A 313 -0.44 16.55 -54.05
C MET A 313 0.12 15.86 -55.30
N ARG A 314 0.69 14.67 -55.14
CA ARG A 314 1.26 13.89 -56.27
C ARG A 314 0.20 13.57 -57.31
N MET A 315 -0.97 13.09 -56.87
CA MET A 315 -2.10 12.77 -57.74
C MET A 315 -2.66 13.99 -58.46
N THR A 316 -2.75 15.14 -57.75
CA THR A 316 -3.24 16.41 -58.32
C THR A 316 -2.30 16.90 -59.42
N VAL A 317 -0.98 16.93 -59.15
CA VAL A 317 0.01 17.32 -60.15
C VAL A 317 0.01 16.39 -61.36
N GLN A 318 -0.06 15.08 -61.17
CA GLN A 318 -0.18 14.11 -62.26
C GLN A 318 -1.43 14.34 -63.12
N ARG A 319 -2.58 14.62 -62.49
CA ARG A 319 -3.85 14.89 -63.16
C ARG A 319 -3.75 16.19 -64.00
N LEU A 320 -3.15 17.25 -63.45
CA LEU A 320 -2.91 18.50 -64.18
C LEU A 320 -2.02 18.27 -65.38
N LEU A 321 -0.86 17.62 -65.21
CA LEU A 321 0.03 17.30 -66.29
C LEU A 321 -0.61 16.44 -67.37
N LEU A 322 -1.42 15.46 -66.97
CA LEU A 322 -2.13 14.64 -67.96
C LEU A 322 -3.18 15.48 -68.70
N GLY A 323 -3.87 16.38 -68.00
CA GLY A 323 -4.81 17.30 -68.63
C GLY A 323 -4.15 18.20 -69.67
N GLU A 324 -3.04 18.82 -69.33
CA GLU A 324 -2.32 19.67 -70.27
C GLU A 324 -1.70 18.87 -71.47
N ARG A 325 -1.19 17.68 -71.21
CA ARG A 325 -0.75 16.79 -72.33
C ARG A 325 -1.90 16.43 -73.28
N ASN A 326 -3.08 16.12 -72.75
CA ASN A 326 -4.24 15.85 -73.58
C ASN A 326 -4.66 17.09 -74.37
N ARG A 327 -4.62 18.29 -73.81
CA ARG A 327 -4.90 19.54 -74.49
C ARG A 327 -3.93 19.78 -75.65
N LEU A 328 -2.63 19.59 -75.39
CA LEU A 328 -1.61 19.70 -76.44
C LEU A 328 -1.83 18.68 -77.55
N ALA A 329 -2.15 17.43 -77.22
CA ALA A 329 -2.46 16.39 -78.22
C ALA A 329 -3.66 16.72 -79.10
N ILE A 330 -4.73 17.31 -78.46
CA ILE A 330 -5.91 17.78 -79.19
C ILE A 330 -5.53 18.91 -80.13
N TRP A 331 -4.78 19.89 -79.68
CA TRP A 331 -4.32 21.02 -80.52
C TRP A 331 -3.46 20.54 -81.68
N GLN A 332 -2.48 19.64 -81.37
CA GLN A 332 -1.63 19.06 -82.44
C GLN A 332 -2.51 18.37 -83.49
N LYS A 333 -3.44 17.55 -83.06
CA LYS A 333 -4.38 16.87 -83.97
C LYS A 333 -5.25 17.85 -84.78
N THR A 334 -5.70 18.93 -84.17
CA THR A 334 -6.45 19.99 -84.82
C THR A 334 -5.64 20.71 -85.88
N ILE A 335 -4.38 21.01 -85.55
CA ILE A 335 -3.44 21.61 -86.53
C ILE A 335 -3.18 20.66 -87.71
N GLU A 336 -2.91 19.41 -87.43
CA GLU A 336 -2.67 18.39 -88.46
C GLU A 336 -3.94 18.21 -89.35
N LEU A 337 -5.13 18.29 -88.81
CA LEU A 337 -6.38 18.16 -89.55
C LEU A 337 -6.64 19.36 -90.48
N HIS A 338 -6.19 20.55 -90.11
CA HIS A 338 -6.39 21.79 -90.88
C HIS A 338 -5.13 22.19 -91.67
N SER A 339 -4.11 21.31 -91.69
CA SER A 339 -2.92 21.57 -92.45
C SER A 339 -3.24 21.67 -93.94
N PRO A 340 -2.76 22.67 -94.69
CA PRO A 340 -2.93 22.80 -96.10
C PRO A 340 -2.45 21.59 -96.86
N GLU A 341 -1.36 21.00 -96.40
CA GLU A 341 -0.75 19.78 -97.02
C GLU A 341 -1.71 18.61 -97.04
N ARG A 342 -2.50 18.37 -95.95
CA ARG A 342 -3.49 17.33 -95.90
C ARG A 342 -4.69 17.59 -96.88
N ILE A 343 -5.08 18.85 -96.93
CA ILE A 343 -6.16 19.26 -97.88
C ILE A 343 -5.71 18.99 -99.31
N TYR A 344 -4.50 19.31 -99.64
CA TYR A 344 -3.92 18.97 -100.98
C TYR A 344 -3.83 17.47 -101.24
N ARG A 345 -3.43 16.62 -100.22
CA ARG A 345 -3.36 15.16 -100.34
C ARG A 345 -4.74 14.52 -100.61
N MET A 346 -5.82 15.16 -100.12
CA MET A 346 -7.17 14.68 -100.36
C MET A 346 -7.71 15.05 -101.77
N GLY A 347 -6.86 15.63 -102.63
CA GLY A 347 -7.23 15.99 -104.01
C GLY A 347 -7.90 17.32 -104.13
N TYR A 348 -7.94 18.13 -102.99
CA TYR A 348 -8.36 19.52 -103.12
C TYR A 348 -7.22 20.38 -103.64
N SER A 349 -7.59 21.41 -104.31
CA SER A 349 -6.64 22.40 -104.85
C SER A 349 -7.06 23.81 -104.48
N LEU A 350 -6.07 24.70 -104.36
CA LEU A 350 -6.32 26.12 -104.16
C LEU A 350 -6.17 26.83 -105.50
N MET A 351 -7.26 27.39 -105.94
CA MET A 351 -7.27 28.12 -107.17
C MET A 351 -7.12 29.60 -106.88
N LEU A 352 -6.19 30.26 -107.52
CA LEU A 352 -5.99 31.70 -107.45
C LEU A 352 -6.32 32.34 -108.78
N CYS A 353 -7.03 33.43 -108.81
CA CYS A 353 -7.17 34.28 -109.94
C CYS A 353 -6.64 35.70 -109.63
N ASN A 354 -5.64 36.16 -110.36
CA ASN A 354 -4.93 37.46 -110.08
C ASN A 354 -4.42 37.51 -108.63
N GLY A 355 -3.84 36.42 -108.11
CA GLY A 355 -3.25 36.34 -106.74
C GLY A 355 -4.29 36.25 -105.63
N LYS A 356 -5.57 36.22 -105.87
CA LYS A 356 -6.65 36.09 -104.87
C LYS A 356 -7.29 34.68 -104.95
N PRO A 357 -7.56 34.05 -103.79
CA PRO A 357 -8.22 32.72 -103.77
C PRO A 357 -9.61 32.84 -104.30
N VAL A 358 -9.92 31.93 -105.24
CA VAL A 358 -11.25 31.80 -105.86
C VAL A 358 -12.15 31.03 -104.93
N ARG A 359 -13.19 31.63 -104.49
CA ARG A 359 -14.19 31.00 -103.56
C ARG A 359 -15.56 30.78 -104.27
N SER A 360 -15.78 31.52 -105.31
CA SER A 360 -17.03 31.47 -106.07
C SER A 360 -16.78 31.44 -107.55
N VAL A 361 -17.66 30.82 -108.33
CA VAL A 361 -17.60 30.83 -109.78
C VAL A 361 -17.70 32.22 -110.38
N ASN A 362 -18.34 33.15 -109.64
CA ASN A 362 -18.47 34.56 -109.99
C ASN A 362 -17.13 35.39 -109.83
N ASP A 363 -16.16 34.81 -109.13
CA ASP A 363 -14.85 35.45 -108.92
C ASP A 363 -13.89 35.28 -110.16
N VAL A 364 -14.35 34.50 -111.14
CA VAL A 364 -13.49 34.11 -112.29
C VAL A 364 -14.27 34.41 -113.60
N PRO A 365 -13.96 35.50 -114.31
CA PRO A 365 -14.56 35.76 -115.64
C PRO A 365 -14.01 34.79 -116.71
N VAL A 366 -14.81 34.49 -117.72
CA VAL A 366 -14.41 33.69 -118.87
C VAL A 366 -13.19 34.36 -119.57
N GLY A 367 -12.18 33.63 -119.85
CA GLY A 367 -10.93 34.12 -120.43
C GLY A 367 -9.84 34.44 -119.35
N ALA A 368 -10.15 34.40 -118.05
CA ALA A 368 -9.20 34.67 -117.05
C ALA A 368 -8.17 33.52 -116.91
N LYS A 369 -6.88 33.89 -116.66
CA LYS A 369 -5.83 32.96 -116.28
C LYS A 369 -5.97 32.67 -114.77
N VAL A 370 -6.02 31.39 -114.44
CA VAL A 370 -6.09 30.91 -113.06
C VAL A 370 -4.90 29.98 -112.77
N THR A 371 -4.34 30.15 -111.56
CA THR A 371 -3.26 29.27 -111.07
C THR A 371 -3.83 28.35 -110.03
N THR A 372 -3.84 27.06 -110.24
CA THR A 372 -4.32 26.04 -109.32
C THR A 372 -3.13 25.36 -108.67
N TYR A 373 -3.04 25.52 -107.36
CA TYR A 373 -2.02 24.86 -106.54
C TYR A 373 -2.46 23.52 -106.10
N LEU A 374 -1.65 22.52 -106.44
CA LEU A 374 -1.78 21.10 -106.10
C LEU A 374 -0.72 20.71 -105.08
N GLN A 375 -0.66 19.49 -104.59
CA GLN A 375 0.28 19.02 -103.58
C GLN A 375 1.77 19.18 -104.00
N ASP A 376 2.06 18.93 -105.27
CA ASP A 376 3.38 18.81 -105.85
C ASP A 376 3.75 19.94 -106.82
N GLY A 377 2.86 20.87 -107.01
CA GLY A 377 3.12 21.97 -108.01
C GLY A 377 1.90 22.85 -108.26
N SER A 378 2.04 23.69 -109.29
CA SER A 378 0.94 24.53 -109.77
C SER A 378 0.66 24.38 -111.27
N VAL A 379 -0.58 24.46 -111.59
CA VAL A 379 -1.03 24.36 -113.03
C VAL A 379 -1.63 25.72 -113.41
N GLU A 380 -1.18 26.28 -114.48
CA GLU A 380 -1.79 27.51 -115.08
C GLU A 380 -2.81 27.03 -116.15
N SER A 381 -4.04 27.56 -115.99
CA SER A 381 -5.11 27.27 -116.95
C SER A 381 -5.91 28.52 -117.30
N THR A 382 -6.57 28.48 -118.49
CA THR A 382 -7.45 29.59 -118.89
C THR A 382 -8.87 29.11 -118.73
N VAL A 383 -9.77 29.89 -118.21
CA VAL A 383 -11.18 29.53 -117.97
C VAL A 383 -11.99 29.72 -119.29
N ASP A 384 -12.38 28.55 -119.88
CA ASP A 384 -13.13 28.56 -121.10
C ASP A 384 -14.62 28.81 -120.95
N SER A 385 -15.18 28.37 -119.85
CA SER A 385 -16.59 28.63 -119.48
C SER A 385 -16.82 28.49 -117.98
N THR A 386 -17.78 29.20 -117.49
CA THR A 386 -18.19 29.14 -116.07
C THR A 386 -19.68 28.73 -116.01
N ARG A 387 -19.96 27.75 -115.08
CA ARG A 387 -21.38 27.40 -114.85
C ARG A 387 -21.67 27.41 -113.35
N SER A 388 -22.59 28.21 -112.92
CA SER A 388 -23.08 28.23 -111.54
C SER A 388 -23.98 27.01 -111.31
N LEU A 389 -23.61 26.25 -110.20
CA LEU A 389 -24.52 25.23 -109.71
C LEU A 389 -25.56 25.85 -108.85
N THR A 390 -26.76 25.97 -109.34
CA THR A 390 -27.94 26.37 -108.52
C THR A 390 -28.17 25.20 -107.55
N LYS A 391 -28.17 25.46 -106.21
CA LYS A 391 -28.60 24.50 -105.18
C LYS A 391 -30.06 24.21 -105.29
#